data_9bfddbeb7ac1322aaa6d368fbcee8028
#
_entry.id   9bfddbeb7ac1322aaa6d368fbcee8028
#
_cell.length_a   1.000
_cell.length_b   1.000
_cell.length_c   1.000
_cell.angle_alpha   90.00
_cell.angle_beta   90.00
_cell.angle_gamma   90.00
#
_symmetry.space_group_name_H-M   'P 1'
#
loop_
_entity.id
_entity.type
_entity.pdbx_description
1 polymer ?
#
loop_
_entity_poly.entity_id
_entity_poly.type
_entity_poly.pdbx_seq_one_letter_code
_entity_poly.pdbx_strand_id
1 'polypeptide(L)'
;MTVVYQLLSIALIRNHYLYLGWFVNTLVIVRMFVQFHDMAHFSFFKSIALNKIVGSLFGVYVHFPFQAWRDGHNHHHKHFGNLDRKDLSQTILFTKKQYEAMPKVQRGIIRFFREPVVFFLFTAPFVWFFGTILIVAKRYGMKSKPFF
;
A
#
# COMPACT_ATOMS: atom_id res chain seq x y z
N MET A 1 16.13 -4.94 -15.34
CA MET A 1 15.01 -4.22 -16.00
C MET A 1 14.51 -3.05 -15.17
N THR A 2 14.13 -3.21 -13.88
CA THR A 2 13.61 -2.10 -13.03
C THR A 2 14.55 -0.89 -12.99
N VAL A 3 15.85 -1.12 -12.76
CA VAL A 3 16.89 -0.06 -12.75
C VAL A 3 16.97 0.67 -14.10
N VAL A 4 16.88 -0.06 -15.21
CA VAL A 4 16.92 0.53 -16.57
C VAL A 4 15.73 1.48 -16.78
N TYR A 5 14.52 1.07 -16.39
CA TYR A 5 13.35 1.94 -16.50
C TYR A 5 13.42 3.14 -15.56
N GLN A 6 14.03 3.00 -14.39
CA GLN A 6 14.27 4.12 -13.48
C GLN A 6 15.23 5.14 -14.09
N LEU A 7 16.32 4.68 -14.67
CA LEU A 7 17.28 5.55 -15.38
C LEU A 7 16.63 6.24 -16.58
N LEU A 8 15.79 5.52 -17.33
CA LEU A 8 15.01 6.11 -18.42
C LEU A 8 14.07 7.22 -17.92
N SER A 9 13.34 6.98 -16.84
CA SER A 9 12.47 7.99 -16.23
C SER A 9 13.23 9.25 -15.87
N ILE A 10 14.38 9.10 -15.20
CA ILE A 10 15.25 10.22 -14.82
C ILE A 10 15.77 10.97 -16.06
N ALA A 11 16.21 10.24 -17.09
CA ALA A 11 16.67 10.83 -18.33
C ALA A 11 15.57 11.64 -19.03
N LEU A 12 14.35 11.11 -19.08
CA LEU A 12 13.19 11.82 -19.66
C LEU A 12 12.88 13.11 -18.90
N ILE A 13 12.87 13.06 -17.57
CA ILE A 13 12.61 14.24 -16.73
C ILE A 13 13.70 15.30 -16.96
N ARG A 14 14.96 14.90 -16.98
CA ARG A 14 16.11 15.82 -17.21
C ARG A 14 16.07 16.48 -18.59
N ASN A 15 15.54 15.79 -19.60
CA ASN A 15 15.39 16.32 -20.96
C ASN A 15 14.02 16.99 -21.21
N HIS A 16 13.35 17.44 -20.15
CA HIS A 16 12.08 18.17 -20.18
C HIS A 16 10.84 17.38 -20.65
N TYR A 17 10.94 16.05 -20.78
CA TYR A 17 9.78 15.18 -21.05
C TYR A 17 9.05 14.79 -19.74
N LEU A 18 8.62 15.77 -18.97
CA LEU A 18 8.15 15.59 -17.60
C LEU A 18 7.01 14.57 -17.48
N TYR A 19 5.96 14.72 -18.27
CA TYR A 19 4.78 13.82 -18.19
C TYR A 19 5.12 12.39 -18.56
N LEU A 20 5.93 12.19 -19.60
CA LEU A 20 6.39 10.85 -20.00
C LEU A 20 7.31 10.25 -18.93
N GLY A 21 8.21 11.06 -18.38
CA GLY A 21 9.08 10.64 -17.29
C GLY A 21 8.31 10.22 -16.04
N TRP A 22 7.30 10.99 -15.66
CA TRP A 22 6.41 10.64 -14.53
C TRP A 22 5.59 9.38 -14.81
N PHE A 23 5.09 9.21 -16.03
CA PHE A 23 4.38 7.99 -16.41
C PHE A 23 5.28 6.76 -16.28
N VAL A 24 6.50 6.82 -16.84
CA VAL A 24 7.49 5.73 -16.72
C VAL A 24 7.83 5.48 -15.24
N ASN A 25 8.04 6.54 -14.45
CA ASN A 25 8.31 6.40 -13.01
C ASN A 25 7.18 5.72 -12.25
N THR A 26 5.93 6.02 -12.59
CA THR A 26 4.76 5.35 -11.99
C THR A 26 4.79 3.84 -12.26
N LEU A 27 5.09 3.44 -13.50
CA LEU A 27 5.24 2.03 -13.85
C LEU A 27 6.38 1.35 -13.09
N VAL A 28 7.47 2.08 -12.86
CA VAL A 28 8.60 1.58 -12.04
C VAL A 28 8.18 1.36 -10.59
N ILE A 29 7.45 2.32 -9.99
CA ILE A 29 6.96 2.20 -8.60
C ILE A 29 6.04 0.98 -8.47
N VAL A 30 5.09 0.82 -9.38
CA VAL A 30 4.19 -0.35 -9.38
C VAL A 30 4.99 -1.65 -9.48
N ARG A 31 5.96 -1.71 -10.40
CA ARG A 31 6.82 -2.88 -10.55
C ARG A 31 7.65 -3.17 -9.30
N MET A 32 8.22 -2.13 -8.68
CA MET A 32 8.99 -2.29 -7.43
C MET A 32 8.09 -2.77 -6.30
N PHE A 33 6.85 -2.30 -6.22
CA PHE A 33 5.89 -2.77 -5.23
C PHE A 33 5.55 -4.26 -5.42
N VAL A 34 5.37 -4.73 -6.65
CA VAL A 34 5.17 -6.17 -6.93
C VAL A 34 6.38 -7.00 -6.47
N GLN A 35 7.60 -6.56 -6.80
CA GLN A 35 8.81 -7.25 -6.36
C GLN A 35 8.98 -7.21 -4.83
N PHE A 36 8.66 -6.08 -4.19
CA PHE A 36 8.61 -5.94 -2.74
C PHE A 36 7.61 -6.91 -2.10
N HIS A 37 6.43 -7.06 -2.69
CA HIS A 37 5.40 -8.02 -2.29
C HIS A 37 5.93 -9.46 -2.36
N ASP A 38 6.57 -9.85 -3.46
CA ASP A 38 7.12 -11.19 -3.62
C ASP A 38 8.26 -11.46 -2.62
N MET A 39 9.08 -10.45 -2.33
CA MET A 39 10.09 -10.55 -1.25
C MET A 39 9.45 -10.71 0.13
N ALA A 40 8.29 -10.11 0.38
CA ALA A 40 7.56 -10.29 1.64
C ALA A 40 7.05 -11.72 1.83
N HIS A 41 6.80 -12.45 0.75
CA HIS A 41 6.50 -13.88 0.75
C HIS A 41 7.76 -14.77 0.72
N PHE A 42 8.96 -14.16 0.70
CA PHE A 42 10.24 -14.86 0.52
C PHE A 42 10.34 -15.71 -0.76
N SER A 43 9.60 -15.30 -1.80
CA SER A 43 9.51 -16.01 -3.09
C SER A 43 10.38 -15.42 -4.19
N PHE A 44 10.89 -14.18 -4.03
CA PHE A 44 11.67 -13.51 -5.07
C PHE A 44 13.10 -14.03 -5.17
N PHE A 45 13.78 -14.21 -4.03
CA PHE A 45 15.12 -14.82 -3.96
C PHE A 45 15.06 -16.15 -3.21
N LYS A 46 15.95 -17.08 -3.54
CA LYS A 46 16.12 -18.33 -2.79
C LYS A 46 16.56 -18.08 -1.34
N SER A 47 17.32 -17.02 -1.08
CA SER A 47 17.79 -16.64 0.24
C SER A 47 16.79 -15.77 0.98
N ILE A 48 16.37 -16.18 2.17
CA ILE A 48 15.52 -15.38 3.07
C ILE A 48 16.20 -14.06 3.44
N ALA A 49 17.53 -14.08 3.67
CA ALA A 49 18.30 -12.89 4.01
C ALA A 49 18.27 -11.87 2.87
N LEU A 50 18.44 -12.32 1.62
CA LEU A 50 18.34 -11.42 0.45
C LEU A 50 16.94 -10.83 0.29
N ASN A 51 15.88 -11.62 0.48
CA ASN A 51 14.50 -11.10 0.46
C ASN A 51 14.31 -9.99 1.50
N LYS A 52 14.85 -10.16 2.71
CA LYS A 52 14.76 -9.14 3.77
C LYS A 52 15.55 -7.88 3.46
N ILE A 53 16.81 -8.02 3.03
CA ILE A 53 17.70 -6.89 2.76
C ILE A 53 17.17 -6.07 1.57
N VAL A 54 16.97 -6.74 0.42
CA VAL A 54 16.51 -6.05 -0.80
C VAL A 54 15.09 -5.55 -0.64
N GLY A 55 14.21 -6.32 0.02
CA GLY A 55 12.86 -5.90 0.37
C GLY A 55 12.85 -4.66 1.25
N SER A 56 13.76 -4.53 2.21
CA SER A 56 13.88 -3.33 3.04
C SER A 56 14.33 -2.10 2.23
N LEU A 57 15.26 -2.27 1.28
CA LEU A 57 15.67 -1.20 0.37
C LEU A 57 14.51 -0.77 -0.54
N PHE A 58 13.77 -1.72 -1.11
CA PHE A 58 12.58 -1.42 -1.90
C PHE A 58 11.49 -0.76 -1.06
N GLY A 59 11.37 -1.16 0.22
CA GLY A 59 10.45 -0.57 1.18
C GLY A 59 10.65 0.92 1.37
N VAL A 60 11.89 1.41 1.35
CA VAL A 60 12.20 2.85 1.37
C VAL A 60 11.60 3.55 0.14
N TYR A 61 11.75 2.94 -1.05
CA TYR A 61 11.26 3.52 -2.30
C TYR A 61 9.73 3.50 -2.42
N VAL A 62 9.09 2.42 -1.98
CA VAL A 62 7.63 2.28 -2.01
C VAL A 62 6.95 2.84 -0.74
N HIS A 63 7.73 3.44 0.18
CA HIS A 63 7.27 4.06 1.43
C HIS A 63 6.60 3.09 2.41
N PHE A 64 6.99 1.81 2.41
CA PHE A 64 6.54 0.82 3.38
C PHE A 64 7.70 0.18 4.14
N PRO A 65 7.72 0.23 5.47
CA PRO A 65 8.67 -0.56 6.27
C PRO A 65 8.44 -2.05 6.03
N PHE A 66 9.43 -2.72 5.43
CA PHE A 66 9.31 -4.08 4.93
C PHE A 66 8.73 -5.07 5.94
N GLN A 67 9.31 -5.13 7.14
CA GLN A 67 8.88 -6.10 8.15
C GLN A 67 7.45 -5.82 8.65
N ALA A 68 7.12 -4.55 8.91
CA ALA A 68 5.80 -4.17 9.40
C ALA A 68 4.71 -4.43 8.36
N TRP A 69 5.01 -4.10 7.10
CA TRP A 69 4.10 -4.36 5.98
C TRP A 69 3.91 -5.88 5.76
N ARG A 70 5.01 -6.65 5.75
CA ARG A 70 4.99 -8.09 5.59
C ARG A 70 4.11 -8.78 6.64
N ASP A 71 4.25 -8.40 7.91
CA ASP A 71 3.49 -9.01 8.99
C ASP A 71 1.99 -8.70 8.85
N GLY A 72 1.63 -7.46 8.51
CA GLY A 72 0.25 -7.06 8.22
C GLY A 72 -0.32 -7.77 6.98
N HIS A 73 0.49 -7.89 5.92
CA HIS A 73 0.11 -8.55 4.68
C HIS A 73 -0.11 -10.06 4.85
N ASN A 74 0.77 -10.74 5.58
CA ASN A 74 0.59 -12.15 5.91
C ASN A 74 -0.64 -12.38 6.80
N HIS A 75 -0.93 -11.45 7.74
CA HIS A 75 -2.17 -11.48 8.50
C HIS A 75 -3.39 -11.33 7.59
N HIS A 76 -3.32 -10.41 6.62
CA HIS A 76 -4.36 -10.24 5.60
C HIS A 76 -4.62 -11.54 4.84
N HIS A 77 -3.58 -12.19 4.29
CA HIS A 77 -3.72 -13.47 3.59
C HIS A 77 -4.36 -14.56 4.45
N LYS A 78 -3.97 -14.64 5.72
CA LYS A 78 -4.50 -15.63 6.65
C LYS A 78 -6.01 -15.45 6.94
N HIS A 79 -6.51 -14.22 6.87
CA HIS A 79 -7.89 -13.91 7.24
C HIS A 79 -8.70 -13.31 6.09
N PHE A 80 -8.18 -13.39 4.87
CA PHE A 80 -8.84 -12.85 3.69
C PHE A 80 -10.27 -13.38 3.54
N GLY A 81 -11.23 -12.48 3.33
CA GLY A 81 -12.65 -12.82 3.21
C GLY A 81 -13.38 -13.07 4.54
N ASN A 82 -12.68 -13.13 5.68
CA ASN A 82 -13.32 -13.25 6.99
C ASN A 82 -13.72 -11.88 7.54
N LEU A 83 -14.99 -11.54 7.42
CA LEU A 83 -15.53 -10.25 7.88
C LEU A 83 -15.56 -10.09 9.40
N ASP A 84 -15.41 -11.18 10.17
CA ASP A 84 -15.35 -11.13 11.64
C ASP A 84 -13.94 -10.79 12.15
N ARG A 85 -12.92 -10.95 11.29
CA ARG A 85 -11.52 -10.63 11.58
C ARG A 85 -10.96 -9.63 10.59
N LYS A 86 -11.62 -8.49 10.48
CA LYS A 86 -11.23 -7.42 9.56
C LYS A 86 -9.84 -6.88 9.91
N ASP A 87 -8.99 -6.83 8.92
CA ASP A 87 -7.77 -6.03 8.93
C ASP A 87 -8.01 -4.64 8.33
N LEU A 88 -6.96 -3.83 8.23
CA LEU A 88 -7.07 -2.47 7.71
C LEU A 88 -7.62 -2.44 6.27
N SER A 89 -7.26 -3.41 5.43
CA SER A 89 -7.71 -3.51 4.04
C SER A 89 -9.16 -3.94 3.89
N GLN A 90 -9.70 -4.65 4.88
CA GLN A 90 -11.07 -5.15 4.90
C GLN A 90 -12.04 -4.25 5.71
N THR A 91 -11.53 -3.21 6.37
CA THR A 91 -12.35 -2.31 7.21
C THR A 91 -13.47 -1.64 6.41
N ILE A 92 -13.28 -1.44 5.12
CA ILE A 92 -14.26 -0.82 4.22
C ILE A 92 -15.17 -1.83 3.50
N LEU A 93 -15.06 -3.14 3.82
CA LEU A 93 -15.92 -4.16 3.25
C LEU A 93 -17.16 -4.36 4.12
N PHE A 94 -18.31 -4.41 3.47
CA PHE A 94 -19.60 -4.63 4.09
C PHE A 94 -20.37 -5.72 3.35
N THR A 95 -21.15 -6.53 4.08
CA THR A 95 -22.14 -7.37 3.45
C THR A 95 -23.25 -6.52 2.85
N LYS A 96 -23.99 -7.05 1.88
CA LYS A 96 -25.16 -6.38 1.31
C LYS A 96 -26.15 -5.95 2.41
N LYS A 97 -26.46 -6.85 3.35
CA LYS A 97 -27.36 -6.57 4.48
C LYS A 97 -26.86 -5.43 5.36
N GLN A 98 -25.56 -5.41 5.69
CA GLN A 98 -24.95 -4.31 6.45
C GLN A 98 -25.06 -2.98 5.72
N TYR A 99 -24.74 -2.97 4.40
CA TYR A 99 -24.81 -1.76 3.59
C TYR A 99 -26.24 -1.22 3.46
N GLU A 100 -27.23 -2.11 3.24
CA GLU A 100 -28.64 -1.72 3.11
C GLU A 100 -29.23 -1.21 4.44
N ALA A 101 -28.74 -1.69 5.58
CA ALA A 101 -29.14 -1.22 6.90
C ALA A 101 -28.54 0.15 7.28
N MET A 102 -27.54 0.64 6.55
CA MET A 102 -26.90 1.94 6.84
C MET A 102 -27.82 3.13 6.49
N PRO A 103 -27.72 4.24 7.25
CA PRO A 103 -28.37 5.50 6.89
C PRO A 103 -28.01 5.96 5.48
N LYS A 104 -28.93 6.64 4.79
CA LYS A 104 -28.73 7.13 3.42
C LYS A 104 -27.47 7.99 3.29
N VAL A 105 -27.20 8.84 4.28
CA VAL A 105 -26.01 9.71 4.31
C VAL A 105 -24.74 8.89 4.32
N GLN A 106 -24.64 7.87 5.20
CA GLN A 106 -23.48 7.01 5.29
C GLN A 106 -23.24 6.23 3.97
N ARG A 107 -24.30 5.71 3.36
CA ARG A 107 -24.22 5.06 2.04
C ARG A 107 -23.73 6.03 0.96
N GLY A 108 -24.19 7.29 1.01
CA GLY A 108 -23.75 8.35 0.09
C GLY A 108 -22.23 8.62 0.22
N ILE A 109 -21.74 8.76 1.46
CA ILE A 109 -20.32 8.96 1.75
C ILE A 109 -19.47 7.77 1.23
N ILE A 110 -19.90 6.54 1.54
CA ILE A 110 -19.19 5.33 1.06
C ILE A 110 -19.16 5.29 -0.48
N ARG A 111 -20.27 5.60 -1.14
CA ARG A 111 -20.36 5.65 -2.60
C ARG A 111 -19.43 6.72 -3.19
N PHE A 112 -19.41 7.91 -2.60
CA PHE A 112 -18.55 9.01 -3.02
C PHE A 112 -17.07 8.62 -2.98
N PHE A 113 -16.59 8.07 -1.85
CA PHE A 113 -15.19 7.65 -1.73
C PHE A 113 -14.83 6.41 -2.56
N ARG A 114 -15.80 5.70 -3.09
CA ARG A 114 -15.62 4.56 -4.02
C ARG A 114 -15.77 4.94 -5.48
N GLU A 115 -16.19 6.17 -5.79
CA GLU A 115 -16.16 6.65 -7.16
C GLU A 115 -14.75 6.53 -7.71
N PRO A 116 -14.53 5.94 -8.93
CA PRO A 116 -13.19 5.65 -9.44
C PRO A 116 -12.25 6.85 -9.42
N VAL A 117 -12.70 8.01 -9.86
CA VAL A 117 -11.87 9.22 -9.88
C VAL A 117 -11.50 9.66 -8.46
N VAL A 118 -12.47 9.72 -7.55
CA VAL A 118 -12.24 10.07 -6.13
C VAL A 118 -11.36 9.03 -5.47
N PHE A 119 -11.59 7.76 -5.76
CA PHE A 119 -10.80 6.68 -5.19
C PHE A 119 -9.33 6.78 -5.58
N PHE A 120 -9.02 6.89 -6.86
CA PHE A 120 -7.62 6.89 -7.33
C PHE A 120 -6.88 8.20 -7.03
N LEU A 121 -7.56 9.34 -7.08
CA LEU A 121 -6.90 10.64 -6.87
C LEU A 121 -6.79 11.04 -5.39
N PHE A 122 -7.71 10.58 -4.54
CA PHE A 122 -7.77 11.03 -3.15
C PHE A 122 -7.78 9.87 -2.15
N THR A 123 -8.70 8.90 -2.30
CA THR A 123 -8.90 7.86 -1.28
C THR A 123 -7.69 6.92 -1.19
N ALA A 124 -7.21 6.40 -2.31
CA ALA A 124 -6.09 5.48 -2.32
C ALA A 124 -4.78 6.13 -1.86
N PRO A 125 -4.37 7.33 -2.33
CA PRO A 125 -3.19 8.03 -1.80
C PRO A 125 -3.29 8.34 -0.30
N PHE A 126 -4.47 8.76 0.17
CA PHE A 126 -4.72 9.03 1.57
C PHE A 126 -4.57 7.76 2.42
N VAL A 127 -5.25 6.68 2.02
CA VAL A 127 -5.17 5.39 2.72
C VAL A 127 -3.76 4.82 2.69
N TRP A 128 -3.04 4.97 1.58
CA TRP A 128 -1.63 4.58 1.46
C TRP A 128 -0.76 5.32 2.48
N PHE A 129 -0.83 6.64 2.50
CA PHE A 129 -0.01 7.47 3.38
C PHE A 129 -0.32 7.24 4.86
N PHE A 130 -1.58 7.39 5.26
CA PHE A 130 -1.99 7.22 6.67
C PHE A 130 -1.96 5.77 7.11
N GLY A 131 -2.30 4.83 6.22
CA GLY A 131 -2.19 3.39 6.48
C GLY A 131 -0.75 2.98 6.81
N THR A 132 0.24 3.53 6.08
CA THR A 132 1.65 3.31 6.38
C THR A 132 2.03 3.82 7.78
N ILE A 133 1.60 5.03 8.13
CA ILE A 133 1.85 5.60 9.46
C ILE A 133 1.25 4.72 10.56
N LEU A 134 0.00 4.26 10.39
CA LEU A 134 -0.65 3.40 11.37
C LEU A 134 0.02 2.03 11.51
N ILE A 135 0.48 1.43 10.39
CA ILE A 135 1.24 0.18 10.42
C ILE A 135 2.54 0.35 11.20
N VAL A 136 3.27 1.43 10.94
CA VAL A 136 4.51 1.75 11.64
C VAL A 136 4.25 1.98 13.12
N ALA A 137 3.30 2.84 13.46
CA ALA A 137 2.94 3.16 14.84
C ALA A 137 2.56 1.91 15.64
N LYS A 138 1.74 1.04 15.06
CA LYS A 138 1.35 -0.22 15.68
C LYS A 138 2.52 -1.19 15.87
N ARG A 139 3.43 -1.28 14.88
CA ARG A 139 4.57 -2.20 14.92
C ARG A 139 5.63 -1.79 15.94
N TYR A 140 5.95 -0.51 15.99
CA TYR A 140 7.04 0.00 16.83
C TYR A 140 6.57 0.47 18.20
N GLY A 141 5.31 0.14 18.55
CA GLY A 141 4.81 0.38 19.90
C GLY A 141 4.87 1.85 20.29
N MET A 142 4.64 2.76 19.33
CA MET A 142 4.31 4.12 19.69
C MET A 142 2.98 4.06 20.44
N LYS A 143 3.03 3.47 21.65
CA LYS A 143 2.03 3.74 22.66
C LYS A 143 2.02 5.24 22.77
N SER A 144 0.95 5.84 22.31
CA SER A 144 0.62 7.19 22.70
C SER A 144 0.65 7.16 24.22
N LYS A 145 1.78 7.52 24.83
CA LYS A 145 1.71 8.00 26.18
C LYS A 145 0.68 9.11 26.10
N PRO A 146 -0.41 9.04 26.86
CA PRO A 146 -1.31 10.18 26.88
C PRO A 146 -0.43 11.37 27.21
N PHE A 147 -0.47 12.38 26.37
CA PHE A 147 0.12 13.67 26.65
C PHE A 147 -0.72 14.26 27.78
N PHE A 148 -0.44 13.81 28.99
CA PHE A 148 -0.83 14.46 30.27
C PHE A 148 0.05 13.88 31.37
#